data_ff3413079612bdc33d31c8a7f8357f7b
#
_entry.id   ff3413079612bdc33d31c8a7f8357f7b
#
_cell.length_a   1.000
_cell.length_b   1.000
_cell.length_c   1.000
_cell.angle_alpha   90.00
_cell.angle_beta   90.00
_cell.angle_gamma   90.00
#
_symmetry.space_group_name_H-M   'P 1'
#
loop_
_entity.id
_entity.type
_entity.pdbx_description
1 polymer ?
#
loop_
_entity_poly.entity_id
_entity_poly.type
_entity_poly.pdbx_seq_one_letter_code
_entity_poly.pdbx_strand_id
1 'polypeptide(L)'
;MKEEISAMDHAALTILRKTGLDVVEAAQLAHELLQASRGRGGRRKRARECIRLGEEALIARRKTVAFKRAVDEAMEARHDRRKRTRDDFRYISRRLLRCCPEMARRPVCFITAQECRAWLEKSFGTLRQRHKARLVLSGVFGTAVKRGWCRENPVTYVDLPRLKEIPIPVLSLEEVHRLLTAAEECASGACLAAIGLMLYSGIRPEEVKRLDWTQINLREGMVSLRARHSKTGGARIVTIRPVLKNLLKRAAAMGFGAGSVCPRNWSAKWREVRRLAGWDGKEKKWPADILRHTFASYFARHFKNLHVLQLEMGHASSDLLRTRYLNMEGITEVTAAIFWGELPRGFFPHKKWPSLNRGGHIWAGCAVRQIKS
;
A
#
# COMPACT_ATOMS: atom_id res chain seq x y z
N MET A 1 -24.99 -35.75 -70.02
CA MET A 1 -24.23 -35.10 -69.00
C MET A 1 -25.21 -34.29 -68.14
N LYS A 2 -26.13 -34.96 -67.55
CA LYS A 2 -27.10 -34.45 -66.57
C LYS A 2 -27.37 -35.56 -65.58
N GLU A 3 -26.37 -35.92 -64.78
CA GLU A 3 -26.64 -36.87 -63.71
C GLU A 3 -25.58 -36.71 -62.63
N GLU A 4 -26.07 -36.72 -61.42
CA GLU A 4 -25.38 -36.76 -60.17
C GLU A 4 -24.82 -35.42 -59.68
N ILE A 5 -25.72 -34.48 -59.35
CA ILE A 5 -25.48 -33.65 -58.25
C ILE A 5 -25.34 -34.58 -57.06
N SER A 6 -24.09 -34.81 -56.64
CA SER A 6 -23.75 -35.73 -55.56
C SER A 6 -24.58 -35.42 -54.29
N ALA A 7 -24.87 -36.43 -53.50
CA ALA A 7 -25.53 -36.24 -52.21
C ALA A 7 -24.78 -35.19 -51.34
N MET A 8 -23.48 -35.05 -51.59
CA MET A 8 -22.66 -33.98 -50.97
C MET A 8 -23.04 -32.59 -51.47
N ASP A 9 -23.38 -32.43 -52.77
CA ASP A 9 -23.80 -31.12 -53.31
C ASP A 9 -25.20 -30.72 -52.79
N HIS A 10 -26.10 -31.72 -52.62
CA HIS A 10 -27.41 -31.49 -51.99
C HIS A 10 -27.29 -31.10 -50.52
N ALA A 11 -26.39 -31.69 -49.76
CA ALA A 11 -26.11 -31.31 -48.36
C ALA A 11 -25.47 -29.93 -48.28
N ALA A 12 -24.54 -29.59 -49.18
CA ALA A 12 -23.94 -28.27 -49.27
C ALA A 12 -24.95 -27.16 -49.59
N LEU A 13 -25.83 -27.41 -50.59
CA LEU A 13 -26.91 -26.50 -50.97
C LEU A 13 -27.94 -26.31 -49.81
N THR A 14 -28.23 -27.37 -49.07
CA THR A 14 -29.11 -27.32 -47.92
C THR A 14 -28.53 -26.47 -46.79
N ILE A 15 -27.22 -26.58 -46.55
CA ILE A 15 -26.50 -25.73 -45.56
C ILE A 15 -26.50 -24.28 -46.04
N LEU A 16 -26.19 -23.99 -47.30
CA LEU A 16 -26.19 -22.66 -47.88
C LEU A 16 -27.55 -21.99 -47.75
N ARG A 17 -28.65 -22.69 -48.09
CA ARG A 17 -30.02 -22.18 -47.92
C ARG A 17 -30.36 -21.79 -46.48
N LYS A 18 -29.83 -22.51 -45.50
CA LYS A 18 -30.00 -22.21 -44.07
C LYS A 18 -29.20 -20.98 -43.62
N THR A 19 -28.09 -20.63 -44.26
CA THR A 19 -27.25 -19.49 -43.93
C THR A 19 -27.70 -18.19 -44.59
N GLY A 20 -28.54 -18.24 -45.62
CA GLY A 20 -28.95 -17.08 -46.41
C GLY A 20 -27.85 -16.53 -47.32
N LEU A 21 -26.74 -17.28 -47.50
CA LEU A 21 -25.63 -16.90 -48.37
C LEU A 21 -25.79 -17.55 -49.74
N ASP A 22 -25.39 -16.85 -50.80
CA ASP A 22 -25.22 -17.46 -52.11
C ASP A 22 -23.89 -18.26 -52.18
N VAL A 23 -23.71 -19.02 -53.28
CA VAL A 23 -22.51 -19.84 -53.44
C VAL A 23 -21.22 -19.03 -53.55
N VAL A 24 -21.31 -17.83 -54.15
CA VAL A 24 -20.16 -16.95 -54.35
C VAL A 24 -19.74 -16.33 -53.01
N GLU A 25 -20.70 -15.82 -52.24
CA GLU A 25 -20.49 -15.26 -50.90
C GLU A 25 -19.89 -16.32 -49.96
N ALA A 26 -20.41 -17.54 -49.97
CA ALA A 26 -19.91 -18.64 -49.17
C ALA A 26 -18.47 -19.05 -49.59
N ALA A 27 -18.17 -19.05 -50.88
CA ALA A 27 -16.82 -19.34 -51.39
C ALA A 27 -15.83 -18.23 -51.02
N GLN A 28 -16.23 -16.96 -51.06
CA GLN A 28 -15.42 -15.82 -50.61
C GLN A 28 -15.10 -15.89 -49.12
N LEU A 29 -16.11 -16.08 -48.26
CA LEU A 29 -15.92 -16.25 -46.83
C LEU A 29 -15.04 -17.44 -46.50
N ALA A 30 -15.21 -18.57 -47.20
CA ALA A 30 -14.34 -19.74 -47.03
C ALA A 30 -12.90 -19.43 -47.43
N HIS A 31 -12.70 -18.67 -48.53
CA HIS A 31 -11.38 -18.24 -48.97
C HIS A 31 -10.71 -17.32 -47.92
N GLU A 32 -11.40 -16.30 -47.45
CA GLU A 32 -10.91 -15.38 -46.39
C GLU A 32 -10.56 -16.12 -45.11
N LEU A 33 -11.40 -17.06 -44.66
CA LEU A 33 -11.16 -17.89 -43.49
C LEU A 33 -9.89 -18.76 -43.67
N LEU A 34 -9.70 -19.36 -44.86
CA LEU A 34 -8.52 -20.16 -45.18
C LEU A 34 -7.26 -19.30 -45.29
N GLN A 35 -7.37 -18.04 -45.75
CA GLN A 35 -6.29 -17.07 -45.78
C GLN A 35 -5.90 -16.62 -44.37
N ALA A 36 -6.88 -16.26 -43.54
CA ALA A 36 -6.69 -15.89 -42.15
C ALA A 36 -6.08 -17.03 -41.32
N SER A 37 -6.34 -18.27 -41.70
CA SER A 37 -5.85 -19.47 -41.00
C SER A 37 -4.46 -19.95 -41.47
N ARG A 38 -3.65 -19.11 -42.14
CA ARG A 38 -2.29 -19.46 -42.57
C ARG A 38 -1.39 -19.72 -41.34
N GLY A 39 -0.60 -20.81 -41.38
CA GLY A 39 0.31 -21.23 -40.31
C GLY A 39 0.64 -22.74 -40.38
N ARG A 40 1.40 -23.24 -39.42
CA ARG A 40 1.75 -24.67 -39.30
C ARG A 40 0.53 -25.49 -38.88
N GLY A 41 0.20 -26.57 -39.64
CA GLY A 41 -0.92 -27.49 -39.40
C GLY A 41 -1.89 -27.58 -40.59
N GLY A 42 -2.77 -28.60 -40.61
CA GLY A 42 -3.71 -28.83 -41.72
C GLY A 42 -4.74 -27.70 -41.87
N ARG A 43 -4.99 -27.22 -43.10
CA ARG A 43 -5.91 -26.10 -43.41
C ARG A 43 -7.30 -26.26 -42.74
N ARG A 44 -7.89 -27.46 -42.83
CA ARG A 44 -9.23 -27.75 -42.26
C ARG A 44 -9.26 -27.65 -40.74
N LYS A 45 -8.18 -28.08 -40.05
CA LYS A 45 -8.09 -27.99 -38.58
C LYS A 45 -8.03 -26.55 -38.16
N ARG A 46 -7.23 -25.71 -38.83
CA ARG A 46 -7.12 -24.26 -38.52
C ARG A 46 -8.37 -23.50 -38.84
N ALA A 47 -9.05 -23.80 -39.96
CA ALA A 47 -10.34 -23.17 -40.28
C ALA A 47 -11.39 -23.45 -39.20
N ARG A 48 -11.49 -24.71 -38.74
CA ARG A 48 -12.38 -25.06 -37.61
C ARG A 48 -12.03 -24.32 -36.34
N GLU A 49 -10.74 -24.17 -36.04
CA GLU A 49 -10.28 -23.40 -34.89
C GLU A 49 -10.63 -21.91 -34.99
N CYS A 50 -10.49 -21.29 -36.17
CA CYS A 50 -10.90 -19.90 -36.41
C CYS A 50 -12.42 -19.73 -36.24
N ILE A 51 -13.23 -20.67 -36.72
CA ILE A 51 -14.69 -20.65 -36.52
C ILE A 51 -15.02 -20.73 -35.03
N ARG A 52 -14.42 -21.71 -34.32
CA ARG A 52 -14.63 -21.86 -32.87
C ARG A 52 -14.25 -20.61 -32.10
N LEU A 53 -13.09 -20.00 -32.39
CA LEU A 53 -12.65 -18.75 -31.76
C LEU A 53 -13.57 -17.59 -32.12
N GLY A 54 -14.06 -17.51 -33.34
CA GLY A 54 -15.03 -16.52 -33.78
C GLY A 54 -16.36 -16.63 -33.04
N GLU A 55 -16.88 -17.84 -32.89
CA GLU A 55 -18.10 -18.10 -32.10
C GLU A 55 -17.93 -17.73 -30.66
N GLU A 56 -16.81 -18.11 -30.03
CA GLU A 56 -16.47 -17.74 -28.67
C GLU A 56 -16.40 -16.20 -28.51
N ALA A 57 -15.78 -15.53 -29.49
CA ALA A 57 -15.70 -14.04 -29.49
C ALA A 57 -17.07 -13.38 -29.63
N LEU A 58 -17.96 -13.93 -30.46
CA LEU A 58 -19.34 -13.45 -30.63
C LEU A 58 -20.16 -13.65 -29.36
N ILE A 59 -20.04 -14.80 -28.71
CA ILE A 59 -20.68 -15.08 -27.42
C ILE A 59 -20.16 -14.14 -26.34
N ALA A 60 -18.85 -13.95 -26.27
CA ALA A 60 -18.22 -13.00 -25.35
C ALA A 60 -18.70 -11.57 -25.60
N ARG A 61 -18.82 -11.16 -26.87
CA ARG A 61 -19.37 -9.85 -27.27
C ARG A 61 -20.80 -9.63 -26.82
N ARG A 62 -21.65 -10.67 -26.86
CA ARG A 62 -23.04 -10.58 -26.39
C ARG A 62 -23.17 -10.45 -24.89
N LYS A 63 -22.23 -11.00 -24.12
CA LYS A 63 -22.25 -11.00 -22.64
C LYS A 63 -21.39 -9.89 -22.03
N THR A 64 -20.58 -9.20 -22.82
CA THR A 64 -19.65 -8.19 -22.33
C THR A 64 -20.34 -6.84 -22.05
N VAL A 65 -19.65 -5.99 -21.31
CA VAL A 65 -20.07 -4.63 -21.00
C VAL A 65 -18.95 -3.64 -21.29
N ALA A 66 -19.31 -2.35 -21.42
CA ALA A 66 -18.32 -1.29 -21.54
C ALA A 66 -17.44 -1.21 -20.27
N PHE A 67 -16.18 -0.85 -20.43
CA PHE A 67 -15.22 -0.76 -19.31
C PHE A 67 -15.72 0.16 -18.18
N LYS A 68 -16.36 1.29 -18.51
CA LYS A 68 -16.94 2.19 -17.50
C LYS A 68 -17.91 1.45 -16.59
N ARG A 69 -18.82 0.63 -17.15
CA ARG A 69 -19.77 -0.16 -16.36
C ARG A 69 -19.05 -1.18 -15.48
N ALA A 70 -17.98 -1.81 -15.98
CA ALA A 70 -17.17 -2.72 -15.17
C ALA A 70 -16.47 -2.00 -14.01
N VAL A 71 -16.02 -0.75 -14.20
CA VAL A 71 -15.49 0.10 -13.14
C VAL A 71 -16.53 0.41 -12.07
N ASP A 72 -17.74 0.80 -12.49
CA ASP A 72 -18.84 1.14 -11.58
C ASP A 72 -19.24 -0.08 -10.73
N GLU A 73 -19.41 -1.23 -11.35
CA GLU A 73 -19.69 -2.50 -10.66
C GLU A 73 -18.56 -2.93 -9.70
N ALA A 74 -17.31 -2.76 -10.13
CA ALA A 74 -16.16 -3.04 -9.28
C ALA A 74 -16.05 -2.09 -8.10
N MET A 75 -16.55 -0.86 -8.22
CA MET A 75 -16.64 0.11 -7.14
C MET A 75 -17.72 -0.32 -6.14
N GLU A 76 -18.87 -0.71 -6.63
CA GLU A 76 -20.01 -1.14 -5.83
C GLU A 76 -19.68 -2.40 -5.03
N ALA A 77 -19.00 -3.37 -5.66
CA ALA A 77 -18.51 -4.58 -5.00
C ALA A 77 -17.49 -4.33 -3.86
N ARG A 78 -17.09 -3.07 -3.65
CA ARG A 78 -16.15 -2.64 -2.60
C ARG A 78 -16.76 -1.69 -1.59
N HIS A 79 -18.08 -1.62 -1.48
CA HIS A 79 -18.77 -0.71 -0.56
C HIS A 79 -18.40 -0.96 0.92
N ASP A 80 -18.10 -2.20 1.27
CA ASP A 80 -17.69 -2.67 2.60
C ASP A 80 -16.23 -2.35 2.94
N ARG A 81 -15.42 -2.01 1.93
CA ARG A 81 -14.01 -1.73 2.13
C ARG A 81 -13.79 -0.38 2.83
N ARG A 82 -12.65 -0.24 3.51
CA ARG A 82 -12.27 1.00 4.21
C ARG A 82 -12.34 2.21 3.27
N LYS A 83 -12.81 3.35 3.82
CA LYS A 83 -12.97 4.60 3.08
C LYS A 83 -11.75 4.93 2.20
N ARG A 84 -10.53 4.89 2.77
CA ARG A 84 -9.30 5.18 2.03
C ARG A 84 -9.10 4.25 0.82
N THR A 85 -9.40 2.96 0.96
CA THR A 85 -9.29 2.01 -0.16
C THR A 85 -10.28 2.33 -1.26
N ARG A 86 -11.51 2.72 -0.90
CA ARG A 86 -12.53 3.16 -1.85
C ARG A 86 -12.14 4.47 -2.55
N ASP A 87 -11.59 5.42 -1.80
CA ASP A 87 -11.16 6.72 -2.33
C ASP A 87 -9.96 6.55 -3.28
N ASP A 88 -8.99 5.71 -2.94
CA ASP A 88 -7.88 5.35 -3.82
C ASP A 88 -8.38 4.69 -5.12
N PHE A 89 -9.30 3.74 -5.00
CA PHE A 89 -9.89 3.05 -6.17
C PHE A 89 -10.64 4.06 -7.06
N ARG A 90 -11.48 4.91 -6.47
CA ARG A 90 -12.22 5.97 -7.16
C ARG A 90 -11.30 6.96 -7.87
N TYR A 91 -10.26 7.42 -7.17
CA TYR A 91 -9.28 8.35 -7.73
C TYR A 91 -8.57 7.77 -8.94
N ILE A 92 -8.04 6.54 -8.81
CA ILE A 92 -7.30 5.87 -9.87
C ILE A 92 -8.20 5.59 -11.08
N SER A 93 -9.39 5.06 -10.86
CA SER A 93 -10.35 4.78 -11.93
C SER A 93 -10.77 6.05 -12.67
N ARG A 94 -11.07 7.14 -11.96
CA ARG A 94 -11.39 8.44 -12.58
C ARG A 94 -10.22 8.99 -13.38
N ARG A 95 -9.00 8.84 -12.88
CA ARG A 95 -7.80 9.30 -13.58
C ARG A 95 -7.57 8.52 -14.86
N LEU A 96 -7.70 7.19 -14.83
CA LEU A 96 -7.63 6.34 -16.03
C LEU A 96 -8.64 6.78 -17.08
N LEU A 97 -9.92 6.88 -16.70
CA LEU A 97 -10.99 7.28 -17.63
C LEU A 97 -10.83 8.71 -18.18
N ARG A 98 -10.20 9.61 -17.42
CA ARG A 98 -9.90 10.98 -17.88
C ARG A 98 -8.74 11.01 -18.87
N CYS A 99 -7.66 10.28 -18.59
CA CYS A 99 -6.47 10.26 -19.44
C CYS A 99 -6.67 9.42 -20.71
N CYS A 100 -7.59 8.45 -20.65
CA CYS A 100 -7.88 7.51 -21.74
C CYS A 100 -9.41 7.38 -21.90
N PRO A 101 -10.10 8.41 -22.37
CA PRO A 101 -11.58 8.42 -22.47
C PRO A 101 -12.13 7.34 -23.41
N GLU A 102 -11.32 6.90 -24.37
CA GLU A 102 -11.60 5.78 -25.26
C GLU A 102 -11.84 4.46 -24.53
N MET A 103 -11.20 4.27 -23.36
CA MET A 103 -11.44 3.10 -22.52
C MET A 103 -12.90 2.97 -22.08
N ALA A 104 -13.56 4.08 -21.78
CA ALA A 104 -14.88 4.08 -21.15
C ALA A 104 -15.91 3.27 -21.94
N ARG A 105 -15.83 3.32 -23.27
CA ARG A 105 -16.76 2.67 -24.19
C ARG A 105 -16.27 1.31 -24.68
N ARG A 106 -14.99 0.96 -24.47
CA ARG A 106 -14.41 -0.31 -24.90
C ARG A 106 -15.06 -1.49 -24.18
N PRO A 107 -15.52 -2.53 -24.91
CA PRO A 107 -15.98 -3.75 -24.27
C PRO A 107 -14.82 -4.46 -23.55
N VAL A 108 -15.03 -4.88 -22.28
CA VAL A 108 -13.96 -5.43 -21.44
C VAL A 108 -13.34 -6.70 -22.00
N CYS A 109 -14.09 -7.50 -22.76
CA CYS A 109 -13.58 -8.76 -23.35
C CYS A 109 -12.53 -8.54 -24.46
N PHE A 110 -12.44 -7.34 -25.05
CA PHE A 110 -11.50 -7.03 -26.14
C PHE A 110 -10.32 -6.17 -25.70
N ILE A 111 -10.22 -5.86 -24.40
CA ILE A 111 -9.11 -5.09 -23.87
C ILE A 111 -7.92 -6.02 -23.64
N THR A 112 -6.78 -5.67 -24.25
CA THR A 112 -5.54 -6.44 -24.19
C THR A 112 -4.62 -6.02 -23.06
N ALA A 113 -3.65 -6.88 -22.71
CA ALA A 113 -2.60 -6.54 -21.76
C ALA A 113 -1.75 -5.34 -22.23
N GLN A 114 -1.47 -5.25 -23.54
CA GLN A 114 -0.72 -4.15 -24.13
C GLN A 114 -1.45 -2.81 -23.96
N GLU A 115 -2.75 -2.76 -24.22
CA GLU A 115 -3.58 -1.57 -23.99
C GLU A 115 -3.60 -1.19 -22.51
N CYS A 116 -3.77 -2.17 -21.61
CA CYS A 116 -3.71 -1.93 -20.15
C CYS A 116 -2.38 -1.30 -19.74
N ARG A 117 -1.26 -1.78 -20.28
CA ARG A 117 0.08 -1.22 -20.04
C ARG A 117 0.18 0.22 -20.54
N ALA A 118 -0.21 0.48 -21.78
CA ALA A 118 -0.19 1.81 -22.38
C ALA A 118 -1.05 2.81 -21.58
N TRP A 119 -2.22 2.40 -21.10
CA TRP A 119 -3.08 3.23 -20.26
C TRP A 119 -2.44 3.56 -18.91
N LEU A 120 -1.76 2.61 -18.28
CA LEU A 120 -1.03 2.87 -17.03
C LEU A 120 0.11 3.85 -17.25
N GLU A 121 0.87 3.71 -18.34
CA GLU A 121 1.98 4.60 -18.69
C GLU A 121 1.52 6.02 -19.02
N LYS A 122 0.45 6.16 -19.80
CA LYS A 122 -0.15 7.45 -20.15
C LYS A 122 -0.75 8.16 -18.92
N SER A 123 -1.34 7.40 -18.00
CA SER A 123 -2.08 7.98 -16.87
C SER A 123 -1.22 8.31 -15.66
N PHE A 124 -0.07 7.64 -15.45
CA PHE A 124 0.72 7.76 -14.23
C PHE A 124 2.21 7.93 -14.50
N GLY A 125 2.78 9.04 -14.01
CA GLY A 125 4.18 9.40 -14.27
C GLY A 125 5.19 8.55 -13.49
N THR A 126 4.86 8.09 -12.25
CA THR A 126 5.82 7.34 -11.44
C THR A 126 5.52 5.84 -11.45
N LEU A 127 6.59 5.03 -11.41
CA LEU A 127 6.46 3.57 -11.38
C LEU A 127 5.62 3.06 -10.19
N ARG A 128 5.77 3.68 -9.00
CA ARG A 128 4.96 3.35 -7.80
C ARG A 128 3.47 3.60 -8.03
N GLN A 129 3.12 4.70 -8.71
CA GLN A 129 1.73 4.97 -9.05
C GLN A 129 1.21 3.97 -10.08
N ARG A 130 2.01 3.56 -11.06
CA ARG A 130 1.65 2.52 -12.05
C ARG A 130 1.38 1.19 -11.39
N HIS A 131 2.22 0.75 -10.44
CA HIS A 131 1.97 -0.47 -9.66
C HIS A 131 0.65 -0.40 -8.88
N LYS A 132 0.39 0.72 -8.21
CA LYS A 132 -0.88 0.92 -7.48
C LYS A 132 -2.09 0.90 -8.42
N ALA A 133 -1.97 1.55 -9.56
CA ALA A 133 -3.02 1.59 -10.58
C ALA A 133 -3.23 0.22 -11.24
N ARG A 134 -2.17 -0.56 -11.47
CA ARG A 134 -2.26 -1.94 -11.96
C ARG A 134 -3.10 -2.81 -11.02
N LEU A 135 -2.94 -2.68 -9.69
CA LEU A 135 -3.77 -3.41 -8.73
C LEU A 135 -5.26 -3.02 -8.81
N VAL A 136 -5.55 -1.73 -9.00
CA VAL A 136 -6.93 -1.24 -9.17
C VAL A 136 -7.51 -1.77 -10.47
N LEU A 137 -6.78 -1.65 -11.57
CA LEU A 137 -7.19 -2.12 -12.89
C LEU A 137 -7.42 -3.63 -12.90
N SER A 138 -6.51 -4.41 -12.28
CA SER A 138 -6.69 -5.85 -12.07
C SER A 138 -7.94 -6.17 -11.27
N GLY A 139 -8.27 -5.35 -10.27
CA GLY A 139 -9.50 -5.49 -9.50
C GLY A 139 -10.78 -5.24 -10.30
N VAL A 140 -10.75 -4.34 -11.31
CA VAL A 140 -11.87 -4.13 -12.24
C VAL A 140 -12.07 -5.36 -13.12
N PHE A 141 -11.00 -5.84 -13.74
CA PHE A 141 -11.07 -7.05 -14.60
C PHE A 141 -11.40 -8.31 -13.79
N GLY A 142 -10.92 -8.42 -12.55
CA GLY A 142 -11.31 -9.52 -11.65
C GLY A 142 -12.82 -9.55 -11.37
N THR A 143 -13.45 -8.36 -11.26
CA THR A 143 -14.91 -8.27 -11.16
C THR A 143 -15.57 -8.65 -12.49
N ALA A 144 -15.04 -8.21 -13.62
CA ALA A 144 -15.55 -8.54 -14.95
C ALA A 144 -15.49 -10.05 -15.23
N VAL A 145 -14.40 -10.73 -14.83
CA VAL A 145 -14.28 -12.20 -14.93
C VAL A 145 -15.34 -12.89 -14.07
N LYS A 146 -15.51 -12.48 -12.82
CA LYS A 146 -16.53 -13.03 -11.91
C LYS A 146 -17.97 -12.86 -12.42
N ARG A 147 -18.23 -11.81 -13.20
CA ARG A 147 -19.52 -11.54 -13.84
C ARG A 147 -19.67 -12.23 -15.20
N GLY A 148 -18.64 -12.93 -15.68
CA GLY A 148 -18.64 -13.58 -17.00
C GLY A 148 -18.59 -12.61 -18.19
N TRP A 149 -18.15 -11.37 -17.97
CA TRP A 149 -18.02 -10.34 -19.01
C TRP A 149 -16.72 -10.42 -19.81
N CYS A 150 -15.73 -11.08 -19.29
CA CYS A 150 -14.51 -11.48 -19.98
C CYS A 150 -14.01 -12.82 -19.45
N ARG A 151 -13.24 -13.54 -20.26
CA ARG A 151 -12.74 -14.87 -19.95
C ARG A 151 -11.61 -14.84 -18.92
N GLU A 152 -10.73 -13.86 -19.05
CA GLU A 152 -9.54 -13.73 -18.23
C GLU A 152 -9.23 -12.26 -17.91
N ASN A 153 -8.33 -12.07 -16.97
CA ASN A 153 -7.89 -10.74 -16.56
C ASN A 153 -6.61 -10.36 -17.32
N PRO A 154 -6.66 -9.47 -18.33
CA PRO A 154 -5.49 -9.12 -19.13
C PRO A 154 -4.38 -8.45 -18.32
N VAL A 155 -4.70 -7.88 -17.14
CA VAL A 155 -3.73 -7.19 -16.29
C VAL A 155 -2.76 -8.15 -15.62
N THR A 156 -3.07 -9.45 -15.56
CA THR A 156 -2.14 -10.48 -15.08
C THR A 156 -0.88 -10.57 -15.94
N TYR A 157 -1.01 -10.28 -17.23
CA TYR A 157 0.09 -10.28 -18.20
C TYR A 157 0.76 -8.90 -18.37
N VAL A 158 0.40 -7.92 -17.56
CA VAL A 158 1.06 -6.61 -17.58
C VAL A 158 2.28 -6.63 -16.67
N ASP A 159 3.45 -6.73 -17.26
CA ASP A 159 4.70 -6.62 -16.56
C ASP A 159 5.11 -5.16 -16.38
N LEU A 160 5.42 -4.79 -15.16
CA LEU A 160 6.01 -3.50 -14.80
C LEU A 160 7.40 -3.74 -14.18
N PRO A 161 8.37 -2.86 -14.43
CA PRO A 161 9.68 -2.95 -13.78
C PRO A 161 9.55 -3.07 -12.26
N ARG A 162 10.44 -3.82 -11.64
CA ARG A 162 10.44 -3.97 -10.18
C ARG A 162 10.70 -2.62 -9.49
N LEU A 163 9.97 -2.36 -8.43
CA LEU A 163 10.22 -1.19 -7.59
C LEU A 163 11.54 -1.42 -6.83
N LYS A 164 12.49 -0.50 -7.00
CA LYS A 164 13.65 -0.48 -6.11
C LYS A 164 13.18 -0.12 -4.70
N GLU A 165 13.50 -0.95 -3.74
CA GLU A 165 13.28 -0.64 -2.33
C GLU A 165 14.37 0.34 -1.89
N ILE A 166 13.97 1.56 -1.58
CA ILE A 166 14.85 2.56 -0.98
C ILE A 166 14.65 2.43 0.53
N PRO A 167 15.69 2.15 1.29
CA PRO A 167 15.61 2.11 2.75
C PRO A 167 15.00 3.41 3.27
N ILE A 168 14.05 3.30 4.19
CA ILE A 168 13.49 4.49 4.83
C ILE A 168 14.52 4.97 5.85
N PRO A 169 14.89 6.27 5.85
CA PRO A 169 15.82 6.79 6.79
C PRO A 169 15.30 6.67 8.23
N VAL A 170 16.21 6.59 9.17
CA VAL A 170 15.93 6.65 10.61
C VAL A 170 16.42 7.97 11.17
N LEU A 171 15.81 8.45 12.25
CA LEU A 171 16.27 9.67 12.92
C LEU A 171 17.55 9.42 13.69
N SER A 172 18.52 10.32 13.57
CA SER A 172 19.66 10.36 14.48
C SER A 172 19.22 10.80 15.88
N LEU A 173 20.08 10.61 16.90
CA LEU A 173 19.80 11.08 18.27
C LEU A 173 19.59 12.60 18.33
N GLU A 174 20.35 13.36 17.54
CA GLU A 174 20.19 14.81 17.44
C GLU A 174 18.84 15.21 16.84
N GLU A 175 18.42 14.48 15.80
CA GLU A 175 17.11 14.69 15.19
C GLU A 175 15.96 14.33 16.12
N VAL A 176 16.10 13.24 16.88
CA VAL A 176 15.16 12.86 17.93
C VAL A 176 15.07 13.95 18.99
N HIS A 177 16.22 14.46 19.44
CA HIS A 177 16.26 15.54 20.44
C HIS A 177 15.55 16.81 19.93
N ARG A 178 15.91 17.30 18.73
CA ARG A 178 15.24 18.46 18.12
C ARG A 178 13.74 18.26 17.99
N LEU A 179 13.30 17.07 17.58
CA LEU A 179 11.88 16.77 17.43
C LEU A 179 11.13 16.80 18.77
N LEU A 180 11.71 16.23 19.82
CA LEU A 180 11.08 16.22 21.14
C LEU A 180 11.07 17.61 21.79
N THR A 181 12.14 18.39 21.64
CA THR A 181 12.17 19.80 22.06
C THR A 181 11.10 20.62 21.36
N ALA A 182 11.01 20.51 20.03
CA ALA A 182 9.95 21.18 19.27
C ALA A 182 8.55 20.72 19.67
N ALA A 183 8.38 19.45 20.07
CA ALA A 183 7.09 18.92 20.54
C ALA A 183 6.70 19.46 21.92
N GLU A 184 7.66 19.78 22.78
CA GLU A 184 7.43 20.41 24.08
C GLU A 184 7.07 21.88 23.95
N GLU A 185 7.78 22.60 23.09
CA GLU A 185 7.57 24.02 22.86
C GLU A 185 6.27 24.30 22.09
N CYS A 186 5.98 23.49 21.10
CA CYS A 186 4.80 23.68 20.25
C CYS A 186 3.49 23.38 21.00
N ALA A 187 2.61 24.37 21.05
CA ALA A 187 1.28 24.26 21.67
C ALA A 187 1.34 23.70 23.11
N SER A 188 2.31 24.17 23.89
CA SER A 188 2.54 23.83 25.31
C SER A 188 2.70 22.32 25.55
N GLY A 189 3.30 21.58 24.60
CA GLY A 189 3.54 20.14 24.75
C GLY A 189 2.38 19.23 24.31
N ALA A 190 1.33 19.77 23.73
CA ALA A 190 0.14 19.00 23.34
C ALA A 190 0.42 17.82 22.40
N CYS A 191 1.54 17.84 21.64
CA CYS A 191 1.91 16.78 20.72
C CYS A 191 2.85 15.73 21.32
N LEU A 192 3.40 15.97 22.51
CA LEU A 192 4.48 15.18 23.11
C LEU A 192 4.10 13.71 23.31
N ALA A 193 2.92 13.44 23.90
CA ALA A 193 2.44 12.08 24.11
C ALA A 193 2.30 11.29 22.80
N ALA A 194 1.69 11.90 21.80
CA ALA A 194 1.47 11.26 20.50
C ALA A 194 2.79 10.95 19.78
N ILE A 195 3.73 11.89 19.81
CA ILE A 195 5.06 11.72 19.20
C ILE A 195 5.86 10.67 19.96
N GLY A 196 5.85 10.69 21.28
CA GLY A 196 6.51 9.70 22.14
C GLY A 196 6.02 8.28 21.86
N LEU A 197 4.71 8.10 21.75
CA LEU A 197 4.10 6.80 21.40
C LEU A 197 4.53 6.30 20.01
N MET A 198 4.58 7.16 19.00
CA MET A 198 5.05 6.77 17.68
C MET A 198 6.54 6.42 17.68
N LEU A 199 7.35 7.19 18.41
CA LEU A 199 8.81 7.08 18.42
C LEU A 199 9.33 5.95 19.31
N TYR A 200 8.74 5.73 20.50
CA TYR A 200 9.25 4.79 21.49
C TYR A 200 8.40 3.52 21.68
N SER A 201 7.30 3.43 20.95
CA SER A 201 6.50 2.19 20.92
C SER A 201 6.07 1.78 19.51
N GLY A 202 6.50 2.51 18.49
CA GLY A 202 6.25 2.16 17.09
C GLY A 202 4.79 2.06 16.71
N ILE A 203 3.87 2.68 17.45
CA ILE A 203 2.44 2.71 17.12
C ILE A 203 2.24 3.52 15.84
N ARG A 204 1.38 3.02 14.94
CA ARG A 204 1.14 3.70 13.66
C ARG A 204 0.47 5.06 13.85
N PRO A 205 0.79 6.06 13.03
CA PRO A 205 0.18 7.41 13.16
C PRO A 205 -1.34 7.38 13.18
N GLU A 206 -1.98 6.54 12.36
CA GLU A 206 -3.44 6.42 12.31
C GLU A 206 -4.03 5.71 13.54
N GLU A 207 -3.24 4.89 14.24
CA GLU A 207 -3.63 4.25 15.50
C GLU A 207 -3.54 5.27 16.63
N VAL A 208 -2.45 6.06 16.70
CA VAL A 208 -2.28 7.12 17.71
C VAL A 208 -3.37 8.17 17.63
N LYS A 209 -3.83 8.55 16.43
CA LYS A 209 -4.95 9.49 16.25
C LYS A 209 -6.27 9.02 16.87
N ARG A 210 -6.42 7.73 17.10
CA ARG A 210 -7.64 7.12 17.66
C ARG A 210 -7.44 6.65 19.09
N LEU A 211 -6.24 6.85 19.62
CA LEU A 211 -5.88 6.43 20.97
C LEU A 211 -6.41 7.43 21.98
N ASP A 212 -6.96 6.90 23.06
CA ASP A 212 -7.39 7.64 24.23
C ASP A 212 -6.52 7.30 25.43
N TRP A 213 -6.34 8.24 26.36
CA TRP A 213 -5.55 8.03 27.56
C TRP A 213 -6.05 6.88 28.44
N THR A 214 -7.31 6.53 28.39
CA THR A 214 -7.88 5.36 29.08
C THR A 214 -7.29 4.02 28.60
N GLN A 215 -6.62 4.01 27.45
CA GLN A 215 -5.92 2.84 26.89
C GLN A 215 -4.46 2.78 27.31
N ILE A 216 -3.96 3.78 28.04
CA ILE A 216 -2.57 3.91 28.50
C ILE A 216 -2.53 3.62 30.00
N ASN A 217 -2.01 2.46 30.37
CA ASN A 217 -1.80 2.10 31.77
C ASN A 217 -0.35 2.38 32.18
N LEU A 218 -0.10 3.54 32.75
CA LEU A 218 1.23 3.93 33.22
C LEU A 218 1.72 3.09 34.41
N ARG A 219 0.80 2.53 35.23
CA ARG A 219 1.17 1.71 36.38
C ARG A 219 1.74 0.37 35.90
N GLU A 220 1.01 -0.32 35.06
CA GLU A 220 1.44 -1.59 34.48
C GLU A 220 2.43 -1.46 33.32
N GLY A 221 2.62 -0.25 32.79
CA GLY A 221 3.56 -0.01 31.70
C GLY A 221 3.09 -0.55 30.36
N MET A 222 1.80 -0.43 30.04
CA MET A 222 1.20 -1.00 28.84
C MET A 222 0.26 -0.05 28.12
N VAL A 223 0.22 -0.13 26.78
CA VAL A 223 -0.79 0.51 25.92
C VAL A 223 -1.63 -0.58 25.24
N SER A 224 -2.93 -0.52 25.42
CA SER A 224 -3.87 -1.47 24.83
C SER A 224 -4.44 -0.94 23.51
N LEU A 225 -4.04 -1.54 22.39
CA LEU A 225 -4.52 -1.19 21.06
C LEU A 225 -5.67 -2.11 20.64
N ARG A 226 -6.89 -1.57 20.55
CA ARG A 226 -8.08 -2.35 20.18
C ARG A 226 -8.09 -2.69 18.70
N ALA A 227 -8.64 -3.84 18.33
CA ALA A 227 -8.74 -4.34 16.95
C ALA A 227 -9.36 -3.32 15.97
N ARG A 228 -10.40 -2.60 16.38
CA ARG A 228 -11.06 -1.54 15.59
C ARG A 228 -10.15 -0.38 15.20
N HIS A 229 -9.06 -0.16 15.95
CA HIS A 229 -8.09 0.90 15.68
C HIS A 229 -6.93 0.41 14.81
N SER A 230 -6.71 -0.90 14.72
CA SER A 230 -5.62 -1.51 13.96
C SER A 230 -5.91 -1.56 12.46
N LYS A 231 -4.89 -1.32 11.63
CA LYS A 231 -4.97 -1.51 10.17
C LYS A 231 -5.13 -2.98 9.79
N THR A 232 -4.62 -3.89 10.59
CA THR A 232 -4.63 -5.34 10.34
C THR A 232 -5.74 -6.08 11.04
N GLY A 233 -6.57 -5.37 11.85
CA GLY A 233 -7.72 -5.95 12.56
C GLY A 233 -7.37 -6.71 13.85
N GLY A 234 -6.08 -6.80 14.24
CA GLY A 234 -5.65 -7.44 15.48
C GLY A 234 -5.56 -6.46 16.65
N ALA A 235 -6.07 -6.85 17.83
CA ALA A 235 -5.73 -6.18 19.08
C ALA A 235 -4.31 -6.55 19.49
N ARG A 236 -3.60 -5.63 20.14
CA ARG A 236 -2.28 -5.91 20.70
C ARG A 236 -1.98 -5.01 21.90
N ILE A 237 -1.07 -5.49 22.73
CA ILE A 237 -0.51 -4.74 23.85
C ILE A 237 0.90 -4.29 23.45
N VAL A 238 1.25 -3.06 23.78
CA VAL A 238 2.57 -2.48 23.52
C VAL A 238 3.17 -2.02 24.84
N THR A 239 4.44 -2.37 25.08
CA THR A 239 5.15 -2.05 26.31
C THR A 239 5.54 -0.57 26.37
N ILE A 240 5.27 0.08 27.51
CA ILE A 240 5.74 1.42 27.83
C ILE A 240 7.09 1.31 28.51
N ARG A 241 8.17 1.53 27.78
CA ARG A 241 9.54 1.55 28.29
C ARG A 241 9.82 2.82 29.08
N PRO A 242 10.86 2.84 29.95
CA PRO A 242 11.12 3.96 30.88
C PRO A 242 11.15 5.35 30.23
N VAL A 243 11.78 5.50 29.06
CA VAL A 243 11.83 6.77 28.31
C VAL A 243 10.43 7.22 27.93
N LEU A 244 9.62 6.33 27.37
CA LEU A 244 8.25 6.64 27.00
C LEU A 244 7.40 6.98 28.23
N LYS A 245 7.58 6.24 29.34
CA LYS A 245 6.86 6.49 30.59
C LYS A 245 7.11 7.91 31.11
N ASN A 246 8.35 8.37 31.04
CA ASN A 246 8.73 9.73 31.44
C ASN A 246 8.10 10.80 30.53
N LEU A 247 8.12 10.60 29.20
CA LEU A 247 7.46 11.49 28.24
C LEU A 247 5.94 11.59 28.48
N LEU A 248 5.29 10.46 28.72
CA LEU A 248 3.86 10.42 29.00
C LEU A 248 3.51 11.11 30.33
N LYS A 249 4.30 10.88 31.39
CA LYS A 249 4.13 11.60 32.66
C LYS A 249 4.31 13.11 32.49
N ARG A 250 5.30 13.53 31.69
CA ARG A 250 5.55 14.95 31.41
C ARG A 250 4.39 15.57 30.64
N ALA A 251 3.89 14.89 29.60
CA ALA A 251 2.69 15.36 28.88
C ALA A 251 1.48 15.48 29.80
N ALA A 252 1.27 14.52 30.71
CA ALA A 252 0.19 14.58 31.69
C ALA A 252 0.35 15.76 32.66
N ALA A 253 1.56 16.04 33.16
CA ALA A 253 1.85 17.17 34.00
C ALA A 253 1.62 18.53 33.29
N MET A 254 1.75 18.57 31.97
CA MET A 254 1.40 19.73 31.12
C MET A 254 -0.11 19.85 30.84
N GLY A 255 -0.95 19.03 31.45
CA GLY A 255 -2.41 19.06 31.26
C GLY A 255 -2.94 18.18 30.11
N PHE A 256 -2.09 17.38 29.46
CA PHE A 256 -2.48 16.51 28.33
C PHE A 256 -2.54 15.03 28.71
N GLY A 257 -3.00 14.71 29.92
CA GLY A 257 -3.06 13.36 30.49
C GLY A 257 -4.44 12.70 30.43
N ALA A 258 -5.42 13.27 29.74
CA ALA A 258 -6.78 12.75 29.67
C ALA A 258 -7.38 12.90 28.28
N GLY A 259 -8.41 12.10 27.98
CA GLY A 259 -9.12 12.11 26.70
C GLY A 259 -8.27 11.63 25.53
N SER A 260 -8.43 12.25 24.36
CA SER A 260 -7.68 11.88 23.16
C SER A 260 -6.19 12.20 23.27
N VAL A 261 -5.34 11.24 22.91
CA VAL A 261 -3.86 11.41 22.91
C VAL A 261 -3.41 12.46 21.89
N CYS A 262 -4.07 12.52 20.73
CA CYS A 262 -3.81 13.56 19.75
C CYS A 262 -4.66 14.80 20.05
N PRO A 263 -4.05 16.00 20.09
CA PRO A 263 -4.79 17.22 20.32
C PRO A 263 -5.72 17.60 19.16
N ARG A 264 -6.69 18.46 19.40
CA ARG A 264 -7.45 19.10 18.32
C ARG A 264 -6.49 19.77 17.33
N ASN A 265 -6.85 19.77 16.06
CA ASN A 265 -6.02 20.28 14.96
C ASN A 265 -4.63 19.60 14.85
N TRP A 266 -4.57 18.31 15.19
CA TRP A 266 -3.36 17.50 15.13
C TRP A 266 -2.52 17.75 13.87
N SER A 267 -3.15 17.77 12.69
CA SER A 267 -2.42 17.91 11.41
C SER A 267 -1.66 19.23 11.29
N ALA A 268 -2.22 20.32 11.81
CA ALA A 268 -1.58 21.63 11.81
C ALA A 268 -0.45 21.68 12.84
N LYS A 269 -0.72 21.27 14.09
CA LYS A 269 0.27 21.22 15.16
C LYS A 269 1.45 20.30 14.83
N TRP A 270 1.16 19.12 14.29
CA TRP A 270 2.19 18.19 13.85
C TRP A 270 3.06 18.74 12.70
N ARG A 271 2.48 19.53 11.79
CA ARG A 271 3.24 20.22 10.74
C ARG A 271 4.17 21.26 11.37
N GLU A 272 3.69 22.00 12.33
CA GLU A 272 4.47 23.02 13.03
C GLU A 272 5.63 22.40 13.84
N VAL A 273 5.39 21.35 14.61
CA VAL A 273 6.46 20.62 15.31
C VAL A 273 7.56 20.18 14.34
N ARG A 274 7.19 19.61 13.18
CA ARG A 274 8.17 19.19 12.18
C ARG A 274 8.95 20.37 11.61
N ARG A 275 8.29 21.50 11.36
CA ARG A 275 8.95 22.72 10.87
C ARG A 275 9.96 23.26 11.88
N LEU A 276 9.59 23.35 13.14
CA LEU A 276 10.47 23.77 14.23
C LEU A 276 11.67 22.83 14.42
N ALA A 277 11.45 21.54 14.20
CA ALA A 277 12.51 20.52 14.27
C ALA A 277 13.39 20.43 13.00
N GLY A 278 13.20 21.31 12.00
CA GLY A 278 14.03 21.39 10.81
C GLY A 278 13.51 20.59 9.61
N TRP A 279 12.23 20.18 9.61
CA TRP A 279 11.58 19.56 8.42
C TRP A 279 10.53 20.52 7.85
N ASP A 280 10.97 21.50 7.10
CA ASP A 280 10.14 22.57 6.52
C ASP A 280 9.34 22.13 5.28
N GLY A 281 9.66 20.95 4.72
CA GLY A 281 9.02 20.40 3.54
C GLY A 281 9.57 20.92 2.21
N LYS A 282 10.41 21.94 2.22
CA LYS A 282 11.12 22.48 1.05
C LYS A 282 12.49 21.81 0.90
N GLU A 283 13.40 22.11 1.80
CA GLU A 283 14.76 21.54 1.80
C GLU A 283 14.77 20.13 2.35
N LYS A 284 14.09 19.88 3.48
CA LYS A 284 14.05 18.58 4.12
C LYS A 284 12.61 18.06 4.22
N LYS A 285 12.27 17.07 3.40
CA LYS A 285 10.95 16.43 3.43
C LYS A 285 10.86 15.41 4.56
N TRP A 286 9.70 15.38 5.25
CA TRP A 286 9.41 14.37 6.25
C TRP A 286 9.10 13.02 5.60
N PRO A 287 9.89 11.96 5.86
CA PRO A 287 9.58 10.63 5.35
C PRO A 287 8.36 10.03 6.07
N ALA A 288 7.51 9.34 5.31
CA ALA A 288 6.37 8.66 5.90
C ALA A 288 6.84 7.56 6.87
N ASP A 289 6.15 7.44 8.01
CA ASP A 289 6.39 6.42 9.05
C ASP A 289 7.82 6.44 9.66
N ILE A 290 8.62 7.50 9.48
CA ILE A 290 10.00 7.57 9.95
C ILE A 290 10.11 7.29 11.46
N LEU A 291 9.21 7.77 12.30
CA LEU A 291 9.22 7.52 13.75
C LEU A 291 9.13 6.02 14.05
N ARG A 292 8.28 5.33 13.32
CA ARG A 292 8.10 3.88 13.46
C ARG A 292 9.30 3.10 12.92
N HIS A 293 9.96 3.59 11.85
CA HIS A 293 11.21 3.00 11.35
C HIS A 293 12.34 3.23 12.35
N THR A 294 12.44 4.43 12.92
CA THR A 294 13.39 4.75 13.99
C THR A 294 13.20 3.81 15.19
N PHE A 295 11.97 3.68 15.70
CA PHE A 295 11.66 2.72 16.76
C PHE A 295 12.18 1.31 16.43
N ALA A 296 11.82 0.79 15.25
CA ALA A 296 12.15 -0.58 14.88
C ALA A 296 13.67 -0.82 14.81
N SER A 297 14.41 0.13 14.23
CA SER A 297 15.85 0.01 14.05
C SER A 297 16.62 0.11 15.38
N TYR A 298 16.27 1.09 16.22
CA TYR A 298 16.85 1.22 17.55
C TYR A 298 16.46 0.06 18.48
N PHE A 299 15.23 -0.46 18.35
CA PHE A 299 14.80 -1.64 19.10
C PHE A 299 15.59 -2.88 18.71
N ALA A 300 15.69 -3.15 17.41
CA ALA A 300 16.40 -4.32 16.91
C ALA A 300 17.89 -4.28 17.27
N ARG A 301 18.50 -3.09 17.25
CA ARG A 301 19.90 -2.93 17.62
C ARG A 301 20.15 -3.16 19.11
N HIS A 302 19.27 -2.64 19.97
CA HIS A 302 19.44 -2.67 21.41
C HIS A 302 18.97 -3.98 22.03
N PHE A 303 17.71 -4.36 21.79
CA PHE A 303 17.09 -5.54 22.43
C PHE A 303 17.35 -6.85 21.69
N LYS A 304 17.76 -6.81 20.42
CA LYS A 304 18.09 -7.97 19.58
C LYS A 304 16.96 -9.03 19.51
N ASN A 305 15.73 -8.65 19.85
CA ASN A 305 14.55 -9.52 19.89
C ASN A 305 13.52 -9.14 18.82
N LEU A 306 13.68 -9.71 17.62
CA LEU A 306 12.81 -9.43 16.47
C LEU A 306 11.40 -9.99 16.65
N HIS A 307 11.21 -11.03 17.46
CA HIS A 307 9.90 -11.60 17.72
C HIS A 307 9.03 -10.64 18.53
N VAL A 308 9.55 -10.10 19.64
CA VAL A 308 8.85 -9.09 20.43
C VAL A 308 8.57 -7.84 19.59
N LEU A 309 9.55 -7.40 18.79
CA LEU A 309 9.37 -6.26 17.88
C LEU A 309 8.22 -6.50 16.88
N GLN A 310 8.12 -7.70 16.32
CA GLN A 310 7.06 -8.09 15.40
C GLN A 310 5.68 -7.98 16.05
N LEU A 311 5.55 -8.54 17.27
CA LEU A 311 4.29 -8.52 18.03
C LEU A 311 3.86 -7.09 18.38
N GLU A 312 4.76 -6.29 18.94
CA GLU A 312 4.47 -4.91 19.33
C GLU A 312 4.14 -4.03 18.11
N MET A 313 4.84 -4.21 17.01
CA MET A 313 4.52 -3.51 15.76
C MET A 313 3.25 -4.03 15.07
N GLY A 314 2.76 -5.21 15.42
CA GLY A 314 1.59 -5.84 14.78
C GLY A 314 1.85 -6.12 13.30
N HIS A 315 2.95 -6.81 13.00
CA HIS A 315 3.30 -7.31 11.67
C HIS A 315 2.94 -8.78 11.54
N ALA A 316 2.36 -9.14 10.39
CA ALA A 316 1.96 -10.51 10.11
C ALA A 316 3.15 -11.44 9.86
N SER A 317 4.30 -10.91 9.37
CA SER A 317 5.53 -11.69 9.14
C SER A 317 6.78 -10.94 9.56
N SER A 318 7.82 -11.68 9.91
CA SER A 318 9.15 -11.14 10.21
C SER A 318 9.89 -10.61 8.98
N ASP A 319 9.54 -11.10 7.77
CA ASP A 319 10.17 -10.64 6.53
C ASP A 319 9.87 -9.15 6.25
N LEU A 320 8.66 -8.69 6.60
CA LEU A 320 8.31 -7.28 6.53
C LEU A 320 9.19 -6.41 7.43
N LEU A 321 9.60 -6.94 8.59
CA LEU A 321 10.52 -6.22 9.47
C LEU A 321 11.91 -6.12 8.84
N ARG A 322 12.45 -7.24 8.38
CA ARG A 322 13.81 -7.31 7.80
C ARG A 322 13.94 -6.43 6.57
N THR A 323 12.97 -6.50 5.64
CA THR A 323 13.06 -5.82 4.35
C THR A 323 12.69 -4.34 4.41
N ARG A 324 11.78 -3.92 5.30
CA ARG A 324 11.21 -2.56 5.27
C ARG A 324 11.52 -1.70 6.47
N TYR A 325 11.81 -2.28 7.62
CA TYR A 325 11.88 -1.52 8.87
C TYR A 325 13.26 -1.46 9.51
N LEU A 326 14.18 -2.37 9.14
CA LEU A 326 15.50 -2.37 9.73
C LEU A 326 16.48 -1.62 8.83
N ASN A 327 16.70 -0.35 9.14
CA ASN A 327 17.84 0.40 8.63
C ASN A 327 18.81 0.64 9.80
N MET A 328 19.91 -0.11 9.82
CA MET A 328 20.91 -0.07 10.89
C MET A 328 22.04 0.93 10.59
N GLU A 329 21.98 1.64 9.46
CA GLU A 329 23.02 2.59 9.07
C GLU A 329 23.13 3.71 10.11
N GLY A 330 24.33 3.92 10.62
CA GLY A 330 24.61 4.92 11.66
C GLY A 330 24.13 4.60 13.09
N ILE A 331 23.47 3.44 13.31
CA ILE A 331 23.01 3.05 14.65
C ILE A 331 24.04 2.10 15.29
N THR A 332 24.79 2.60 16.25
CA THR A 332 25.72 1.80 17.08
C THR A 332 25.00 1.27 18.33
N GLU A 333 25.63 0.36 19.07
CA GLU A 333 25.10 -0.10 20.36
C GLU A 333 25.01 1.05 21.37
N VAL A 334 25.98 1.95 21.35
CA VAL A 334 26.02 3.14 22.19
C VAL A 334 24.87 4.09 21.89
N THR A 335 24.66 4.42 20.61
CA THR A 335 23.54 5.30 20.21
C THR A 335 22.20 4.66 20.50
N ALA A 336 22.09 3.35 20.37
CA ALA A 336 20.87 2.61 20.71
C ALA A 336 20.60 2.63 22.23
N ALA A 337 21.62 2.43 23.07
CA ALA A 337 21.47 2.53 24.52
C ALA A 337 21.03 3.95 24.94
N ILE A 338 21.66 4.98 24.38
CA ILE A 338 21.27 6.38 24.64
C ILE A 338 19.82 6.66 24.23
N PHE A 339 19.41 6.17 23.06
CA PHE A 339 18.01 6.31 22.59
C PHE A 339 17.01 5.76 23.62
N TRP A 340 17.34 4.65 24.29
CA TRP A 340 16.50 4.03 25.31
C TRP A 340 16.69 4.59 26.71
N GLY A 341 17.55 5.64 26.87
CA GLY A 341 17.85 6.27 28.16
C GLY A 341 18.82 5.50 29.03
N GLU A 342 19.60 4.59 28.42
CA GLU A 342 20.64 3.80 29.07
C GLU A 342 22.00 4.37 28.66
N LEU A 343 22.83 4.75 29.65
CA LEU A 343 24.19 5.21 29.39
C LEU A 343 25.16 4.02 29.61
N PRO A 344 26.02 3.69 28.60
CA PRO A 344 27.07 2.69 28.79
C PRO A 344 28.04 3.05 29.92
N ARG A 345 28.58 2.07 30.65
CA ARG A 345 29.59 2.33 31.67
C ARG A 345 30.83 3.01 31.05
N GLY A 346 31.31 4.06 31.69
CA GLY A 346 32.46 4.82 31.21
C GLY A 346 32.17 5.80 30.07
N PHE A 347 30.92 5.96 29.69
CA PHE A 347 30.55 6.95 28.68
C PHE A 347 30.46 8.33 29.30
N PHE A 348 31.41 9.20 28.95
CA PHE A 348 31.36 10.61 29.27
C PHE A 348 30.83 11.36 28.04
N PRO A 349 29.64 12.00 28.10
CA PRO A 349 29.12 12.74 26.97
C PRO A 349 30.09 13.89 26.60
N HIS A 350 30.52 13.89 25.36
CA HIS A 350 31.36 14.98 24.83
C HIS A 350 30.60 16.30 24.93
N LYS A 351 31.33 17.42 25.10
CA LYS A 351 30.76 18.79 25.23
C LYS A 351 29.81 19.22 24.09
N LYS A 352 29.80 18.51 22.97
CA LYS A 352 28.88 18.71 21.84
C LYS A 352 27.51 18.04 21.99
N TRP A 353 27.33 17.17 22.98
CA TRP A 353 26.01 16.62 23.29
C TRP A 353 25.24 17.66 24.11
N PRO A 354 23.97 17.93 23.80
CA PRO A 354 23.18 18.84 24.62
C PRO A 354 23.26 18.36 26.06
N SER A 355 23.67 19.24 26.94
CA SER A 355 24.00 18.93 28.31
C SER A 355 22.85 18.21 29.00
N LEU A 356 23.07 16.96 29.36
CA LEU A 356 22.14 16.11 30.11
C LEU A 356 21.76 16.68 31.49
N ASN A 357 22.33 17.87 31.89
CA ASN A 357 22.35 18.29 33.29
C ASN A 357 22.01 19.77 33.57
N ARG A 358 21.34 20.52 32.71
CA ARG A 358 20.84 21.86 33.14
C ARG A 358 19.37 22.01 32.76
N GLY A 359 18.52 21.84 33.77
CA GLY A 359 17.14 22.32 33.78
C GLY A 359 16.15 21.55 32.90
N GLY A 360 15.51 20.54 33.46
CA GLY A 360 14.22 20.07 32.95
C GLY A 360 14.20 19.30 31.66
N HIS A 361 15.31 18.79 31.17
CA HIS A 361 15.37 18.07 29.90
C HIS A 361 14.78 16.63 29.97
N ILE A 362 14.27 16.17 28.84
CA ILE A 362 13.59 14.85 28.62
C ILE A 362 14.33 13.66 29.24
N TRP A 363 15.65 13.74 29.33
CA TRP A 363 16.54 12.70 29.89
C TRP A 363 16.82 12.81 31.38
N ALA A 364 16.46 13.89 32.04
CA ALA A 364 16.80 14.17 33.46
C ALA A 364 16.03 13.28 34.46
N GLY A 365 15.04 12.51 34.01
CA GLY A 365 14.26 11.61 34.88
C GLY A 365 14.58 10.11 34.69
N CYS A 366 15.47 9.74 33.77
CA CYS A 366 15.92 8.36 33.66
C CYS A 366 17.01 8.10 34.70
N ALA A 367 16.65 7.39 35.79
CA ALA A 367 17.66 6.79 36.67
C ALA A 367 18.61 5.98 35.81
N VAL A 368 19.88 6.39 35.78
CA VAL A 368 20.96 5.68 35.09
C VAL A 368 21.04 4.27 35.67
N ARG A 369 20.38 3.30 35.02
CA ARG A 369 20.64 1.89 35.32
C ARG A 369 21.98 1.56 34.73
N GLN A 370 22.96 1.39 35.60
CA GLN A 370 24.26 0.79 35.21
C GLN A 370 23.97 -0.62 34.72
N ILE A 371 24.28 -0.89 33.47
CA ILE A 371 24.23 -2.23 32.90
C ILE A 371 25.29 -3.05 33.63
N LYS A 372 24.85 -4.02 34.43
CA LYS A 372 25.77 -5.04 34.96
C LYS A 372 26.19 -5.91 33.77
N SER A 373 27.50 -6.03 33.59
CA SER A 373 28.11 -6.95 32.61
C SER A 373 27.81 -8.39 32.98
#